data_65439f139f2ab5468aa08399e3661784
#
_entry.id   65439f139f2ab5468aa08399e3661784
#
_cell.length_a   1.000
_cell.length_b   1.000
_cell.length_c   1.000
_cell.angle_alpha   90.00
_cell.angle_beta   90.00
_cell.angle_gamma   90.00
#
_symmetry.space_group_name_H-M   'P 1'
#
loop_
_entity.id
_entity.type
_entity.pdbx_description
1 polymer ?
#
loop_
_entity_poly.entity_id
_entity_poly.type
_entity_poly.pdbx_seq_one_letter_code
_entity_poly.pdbx_strand_id
1 'polypeptide(L)'
;MSGYKEAFKKAFPYTIPVLTGYLFIGIAFGVMYAEKGYSFLLAVLMSLLVYAGSGQYLAVNFFVPGVSFLQVIFMTLMVNIRHIFYGISLLEKFNKMGKKRWYMIFGLTDETYSLLCTTRIPEGVEEDKFLFAISIMDQSYWVIGSAIGGLAGTLIPFNSEGIDFAMTALFVVIFVEQWMDKKNRIPEVIGIAAAVICLQVFGADSFVLPSMILIILVLFMIKPRLEGKEDDICQ
;
A
#
# COMPACT_ATOMS: atom_id res chain seq x y z
N MET A 1 23.88 -20.82 -11.50
CA MET A 1 22.66 -20.63 -10.69
C MET A 1 23.03 -19.74 -9.49
N SER A 2 22.58 -18.49 -9.49
CA SER A 2 22.87 -17.60 -8.36
C SER A 2 22.06 -18.03 -7.13
N GLY A 3 22.72 -18.05 -5.96
CA GLY A 3 22.03 -18.34 -4.71
C GLY A 3 21.17 -17.16 -4.27
N TYR A 4 20.22 -17.40 -3.34
CA TYR A 4 19.41 -16.33 -2.72
C TYR A 4 20.26 -15.16 -2.21
N LYS A 5 21.43 -15.45 -1.64
CA LYS A 5 22.36 -14.41 -1.13
C LYS A 5 22.73 -13.38 -2.20
N GLU A 6 22.95 -13.83 -3.42
CA GLU A 6 23.28 -12.95 -4.53
C GLU A 6 22.03 -12.15 -4.99
N ALA A 7 20.87 -12.79 -5.03
CA ALA A 7 19.60 -12.13 -5.34
C ALA A 7 19.32 -11.00 -4.35
N PHE A 8 19.43 -11.24 -3.04
CA PHE A 8 19.27 -10.22 -2.00
C PHE A 8 20.27 -9.07 -2.15
N LYS A 9 21.55 -9.39 -2.38
CA LYS A 9 22.61 -8.37 -2.55
C LYS A 9 22.32 -7.46 -3.75
N LYS A 10 21.87 -8.04 -4.87
CA LYS A 10 21.57 -7.28 -6.08
C LYS A 10 20.23 -6.56 -6.02
N ALA A 11 19.25 -7.06 -5.26
CA ALA A 11 17.97 -6.41 -5.06
C ALA A 11 18.03 -5.19 -4.12
N PHE A 12 18.91 -5.22 -3.13
CA PHE A 12 19.01 -4.17 -2.09
C PHE A 12 19.09 -2.74 -2.64
N PRO A 13 19.93 -2.40 -3.64
CA PRO A 13 19.99 -1.04 -4.16
C PRO A 13 18.66 -0.53 -4.74
N TYR A 14 17.85 -1.41 -5.29
CA TYR A 14 16.55 -1.07 -5.86
C TYR A 14 15.48 -0.82 -4.79
N THR A 15 15.65 -1.43 -3.60
CA THR A 15 14.69 -1.28 -2.49
C THR A 15 15.01 -0.10 -1.56
N ILE A 16 16.14 0.61 -1.75
CA ILE A 16 16.53 1.75 -0.89
C ILE A 16 15.44 2.85 -0.83
N PRO A 17 14.79 3.26 -1.93
CA PRO A 17 13.72 4.25 -1.86
C PRO A 17 12.55 3.77 -1.00
N VAL A 18 12.16 2.49 -1.13
CA VAL A 18 11.11 1.88 -0.31
C VAL A 18 11.54 1.76 1.16
N LEU A 19 12.80 1.38 1.42
CA LEU A 19 13.36 1.34 2.78
C LEU A 19 13.18 2.67 3.51
N THR A 20 13.53 3.78 2.88
CA THR A 20 13.39 5.10 3.50
C THR A 20 11.95 5.45 3.78
N GLY A 21 11.06 5.29 2.80
CA GLY A 21 9.62 5.55 2.96
C GLY A 21 8.99 4.66 4.03
N TYR A 22 9.21 3.35 3.95
CA TYR A 22 8.59 2.37 4.86
C TYR A 22 9.07 2.49 6.30
N LEU A 23 10.34 2.83 6.53
CA LEU A 23 10.80 3.08 7.90
C LEU A 23 10.07 4.27 8.52
N PHE A 24 9.99 5.42 7.81
CA PHE A 24 9.32 6.58 8.37
C PHE A 24 7.83 6.36 8.60
N ILE A 25 7.12 5.85 7.59
CA ILE A 25 5.68 5.61 7.67
C ILE A 25 5.39 4.48 8.66
N GLY A 26 6.20 3.41 8.68
CA GLY A 26 6.05 2.32 9.64
C GLY A 26 6.27 2.77 11.09
N ILE A 27 7.27 3.64 11.34
CA ILE A 27 7.49 4.25 12.67
C ILE A 27 6.26 5.06 13.08
N ALA A 28 5.74 5.92 12.19
CA ALA A 28 4.53 6.69 12.47
C ALA A 28 3.32 5.78 12.79
N PHE A 29 3.12 4.70 12.03
CA PHE A 29 2.10 3.70 12.33
C PHE A 29 2.28 3.08 13.71
N GLY A 30 3.48 2.64 14.05
CA GLY A 30 3.78 2.02 15.34
C GLY A 30 3.52 2.95 16.53
N VAL A 31 3.93 4.23 16.43
CA VAL A 31 3.67 5.25 17.45
C VAL A 31 2.16 5.47 17.61
N MET A 32 1.44 5.69 16.52
CA MET A 32 -0.02 5.89 16.53
C MET A 32 -0.76 4.70 17.13
N TYR A 33 -0.28 3.48 16.90
CA TYR A 33 -0.85 2.25 17.45
C TYR A 33 -0.62 2.15 18.96
N ALA A 34 0.58 2.52 19.43
CA ALA A 34 0.91 2.57 20.86
C ALA A 34 0.10 3.63 21.62
N GLU A 35 -0.16 4.79 21.02
CA GLU A 35 -0.98 5.86 21.63
C GLU A 35 -2.43 5.45 21.85
N LYS A 36 -2.98 4.59 20.99
CA LYS A 36 -4.29 3.99 21.22
C LYS A 36 -4.30 2.93 22.33
N GLY A 37 -3.17 2.74 23.01
CA GLY A 37 -3.01 1.79 24.11
C GLY A 37 -2.73 0.35 23.68
N TYR A 38 -2.40 0.12 22.41
CA TYR A 38 -2.08 -1.21 21.91
C TYR A 38 -0.60 -1.55 22.11
N SER A 39 -0.33 -2.81 22.41
CA SER A 39 1.04 -3.32 22.55
C SER A 39 1.80 -3.24 21.24
N PHE A 40 3.11 -2.92 21.31
CA PHE A 40 3.99 -2.97 20.14
C PHE A 40 3.99 -4.34 19.45
N LEU A 41 3.79 -5.43 20.19
CA LEU A 41 3.67 -6.78 19.62
C LEU A 41 2.48 -6.90 18.67
N LEU A 42 1.36 -6.25 18.99
CA LEU A 42 0.20 -6.22 18.10
C LEU A 42 0.48 -5.41 16.83
N ALA A 43 1.22 -4.30 16.93
CA ALA A 43 1.66 -3.53 15.76
C ALA A 43 2.54 -4.38 14.84
N VAL A 44 3.50 -5.13 15.42
CA VAL A 44 4.36 -6.07 14.67
C VAL A 44 3.54 -7.20 14.04
N LEU A 45 2.63 -7.83 14.78
CA LEU A 45 1.77 -8.89 14.26
C LEU A 45 0.90 -8.38 13.12
N MET A 46 0.33 -7.20 13.26
CA MET A 46 -0.47 -6.58 12.20
C MET A 46 0.37 -6.32 10.95
N SER A 47 1.60 -5.84 11.10
CA SER A 47 2.52 -5.61 10.00
C SER A 47 2.98 -6.90 9.32
N LEU A 48 3.06 -8.01 10.07
CA LEU A 48 3.42 -9.33 9.53
C LEU A 48 2.24 -10.02 8.82
N LEU A 49 1.03 -9.94 9.39
CA LEU A 49 -0.11 -10.75 8.97
C LEU A 49 -1.08 -10.02 8.04
N VAL A 50 -1.18 -8.70 8.17
CA VAL A 50 -2.07 -7.88 7.33
C VAL A 50 -1.27 -7.21 6.22
N TYR A 51 -0.14 -6.61 6.52
CA TYR A 51 0.80 -5.98 5.60
C TYR A 51 0.10 -5.13 4.50
N ALA A 52 -0.79 -4.25 4.92
CA ALA A 52 -1.60 -3.42 4.03
C ALA A 52 -1.48 -1.94 4.40
N GLY A 53 -0.28 -1.39 4.45
CA GLY A 53 0.08 0.00 4.76
C GLY A 53 -1.09 0.92 5.14
N SER A 54 -1.72 1.53 4.14
CA SER A 54 -2.89 2.40 4.32
C SER A 54 -4.07 1.69 5.03
N GLY A 55 -4.27 0.39 4.78
CA GLY A 55 -5.30 -0.40 5.47
C GLY A 55 -5.01 -0.56 6.97
N GLN A 56 -3.73 -0.67 7.36
CA GLN A 56 -3.34 -0.73 8.77
C GLN A 56 -3.57 0.61 9.49
N TYR A 57 -3.25 1.73 8.85
CA TYR A 57 -3.58 3.05 9.36
C TYR A 57 -5.09 3.24 9.55
N LEU A 58 -5.88 2.83 8.56
CA LEU A 58 -7.33 2.88 8.65
C LEU A 58 -7.85 2.01 9.80
N ALA A 59 -7.27 0.83 9.99
CA ALA A 59 -7.68 -0.12 11.02
C ALA A 59 -7.51 0.42 12.45
N VAL A 60 -6.57 1.33 12.70
CA VAL A 60 -6.42 1.99 14.00
C VAL A 60 -7.72 2.69 14.42
N ASN A 61 -8.45 3.25 13.45
CA ASN A 61 -9.71 3.94 13.70
C ASN A 61 -10.92 2.98 13.81
N PHE A 62 -10.77 1.69 13.50
CA PHE A 62 -11.83 0.70 13.64
C PHE A 62 -11.99 0.16 15.07
N PHE A 63 -10.98 0.34 15.91
CA PHE A 63 -11.00 -0.12 17.30
C PHE A 63 -11.73 0.84 18.25
N VAL A 64 -12.49 1.79 17.70
CA VAL A 64 -13.30 2.74 18.49
C VAL A 64 -14.72 2.18 18.66
N PRO A 65 -15.33 2.31 19.88
CA PRO A 65 -16.71 1.89 20.10
C PRO A 65 -17.69 2.56 19.12
N GLY A 66 -18.62 1.78 18.56
CA GLY A 66 -19.67 2.31 17.66
C GLY A 66 -19.40 2.10 16.16
N VAL A 67 -18.23 1.62 15.76
CA VAL A 67 -17.96 1.29 14.35
C VAL A 67 -18.65 -0.02 13.98
N SER A 68 -19.50 0.04 12.94
CA SER A 68 -20.22 -1.14 12.44
C SER A 68 -19.27 -2.11 11.72
N PHE A 69 -19.43 -3.43 11.94
CA PHE A 69 -18.66 -4.46 11.25
C PHE A 69 -18.79 -4.38 9.71
N LEU A 70 -19.97 -4.03 9.21
CA LEU A 70 -20.18 -3.80 7.77
C LEU A 70 -19.36 -2.61 7.26
N GLN A 71 -19.25 -1.55 8.03
CA GLN A 71 -18.45 -0.38 7.69
C GLN A 71 -16.96 -0.76 7.62
N VAL A 72 -16.45 -1.54 8.57
CA VAL A 72 -15.06 -2.05 8.57
C VAL A 72 -14.78 -2.86 7.31
N ILE A 73 -15.66 -3.83 6.98
CA ILE A 73 -15.52 -4.66 5.78
C ILE A 73 -15.48 -3.79 4.54
N PHE A 74 -16.43 -2.88 4.41
CA PHE A 74 -16.57 -2.07 3.21
C PHE A 74 -15.37 -1.13 3.02
N MET A 75 -14.95 -0.42 4.06
CA MET A 75 -13.81 0.50 4.00
C MET A 75 -12.50 -0.26 3.74
N THR A 76 -12.30 -1.41 4.39
CA THR A 76 -11.13 -2.26 4.16
C THR A 76 -11.08 -2.76 2.71
N LEU A 77 -12.21 -3.21 2.19
CA LEU A 77 -12.32 -3.68 0.81
C LEU A 77 -12.00 -2.54 -0.17
N MET A 78 -12.61 -1.36 0.04
CA MET A 78 -12.43 -0.21 -0.84
C MET A 78 -10.97 0.26 -0.91
N VAL A 79 -10.30 0.38 0.23
CA VAL A 79 -8.89 0.83 0.26
C VAL A 79 -7.97 -0.20 -0.38
N ASN A 80 -8.26 -1.50 -0.22
CA ASN A 80 -7.39 -2.58 -0.68
C ASN A 80 -7.77 -3.18 -2.03
N ILE A 81 -8.87 -2.76 -2.67
CA ILE A 81 -9.34 -3.34 -3.95
C ILE A 81 -8.29 -3.23 -5.07
N ARG A 82 -7.45 -2.21 -5.04
CA ARG A 82 -6.34 -2.01 -5.97
C ARG A 82 -5.35 -3.17 -6.02
N HIS A 83 -5.14 -3.88 -4.89
CA HIS A 83 -4.25 -5.05 -4.83
C HIS A 83 -4.73 -6.21 -5.71
N ILE A 84 -6.03 -6.30 -5.99
CA ILE A 84 -6.59 -7.28 -6.94
C ILE A 84 -6.03 -7.02 -8.34
N PHE A 85 -6.01 -5.76 -8.77
CA PHE A 85 -5.49 -5.38 -10.09
C PHE A 85 -3.98 -5.62 -10.20
N TYR A 86 -3.21 -5.31 -9.13
CA TYR A 86 -1.80 -5.63 -9.07
C TYR A 86 -1.53 -7.13 -9.19
N GLY A 87 -2.31 -7.94 -8.47
CA GLY A 87 -2.21 -9.39 -8.53
C GLY A 87 -2.53 -9.95 -9.91
N ILE A 88 -3.52 -9.39 -10.61
CA ILE A 88 -3.90 -9.82 -11.96
C ILE A 88 -2.79 -9.49 -12.95
N SER A 89 -2.22 -8.29 -12.92
CA SER A 89 -1.18 -7.86 -13.86
C SER A 89 0.13 -8.64 -13.71
N LEU A 90 0.45 -9.14 -12.50
CA LEU A 90 1.64 -9.96 -12.24
C LEU A 90 1.37 -11.47 -12.22
N LEU A 91 0.16 -11.90 -12.57
CA LEU A 91 -0.27 -13.29 -12.45
C LEU A 91 0.62 -14.25 -13.22
N GLU A 92 1.01 -13.91 -14.45
CA GLU A 92 1.87 -14.75 -15.27
C GLU A 92 3.26 -14.93 -14.66
N LYS A 93 3.85 -13.85 -14.13
CA LYS A 93 5.14 -13.91 -13.44
C LYS A 93 5.05 -14.77 -12.19
N PHE A 94 4.01 -14.60 -11.38
CA PHE A 94 3.84 -15.33 -10.12
C PHE A 94 3.51 -16.81 -10.33
N ASN A 95 2.82 -17.18 -11.39
CA ASN A 95 2.54 -18.58 -11.71
C ASN A 95 3.82 -19.39 -11.98
N LYS A 96 4.88 -18.77 -12.47
CA LYS A 96 6.18 -19.41 -12.70
C LYS A 96 6.97 -19.62 -11.40
N MET A 97 6.59 -19.00 -10.27
CA MET A 97 7.33 -19.01 -9.00
C MET A 97 6.95 -20.18 -8.06
N GLY A 98 6.12 -21.11 -8.50
CA GLY A 98 5.71 -22.28 -7.72
C GLY A 98 5.03 -21.90 -6.39
N LYS A 99 5.50 -22.46 -5.25
CA LYS A 99 4.91 -22.19 -3.93
C LYS A 99 5.12 -20.75 -3.44
N LYS A 100 6.16 -20.07 -3.92
CA LYS A 100 6.45 -18.68 -3.55
C LYS A 100 5.36 -17.71 -4.01
N ARG A 101 4.56 -18.06 -5.03
CA ARG A 101 3.48 -17.23 -5.55
C ARG A 101 2.52 -16.73 -4.46
N TRP A 102 2.21 -17.55 -3.48
CA TRP A 102 1.30 -17.19 -2.40
C TRP A 102 1.83 -16.04 -1.55
N TYR A 103 3.14 -16.10 -1.25
CA TYR A 103 3.80 -15.00 -0.56
C TYR A 103 3.89 -13.74 -1.44
N MET A 104 4.18 -13.90 -2.72
CA MET A 104 4.27 -12.78 -3.66
C MET A 104 2.94 -12.03 -3.80
N ILE A 105 1.82 -12.76 -3.81
CA ILE A 105 0.47 -12.16 -3.84
C ILE A 105 0.18 -11.44 -2.52
N PHE A 106 0.52 -12.06 -1.39
CA PHE A 106 0.33 -11.48 -0.06
C PHE A 106 1.20 -10.23 0.15
N GLY A 107 2.46 -10.29 -0.24
CA GLY A 107 3.44 -9.22 -0.06
C GLY A 107 3.35 -8.07 -1.06
N LEU A 108 2.27 -8.01 -1.84
CA LEU A 108 2.11 -7.02 -2.90
C LEU A 108 1.51 -5.72 -2.34
N THR A 109 2.34 -4.67 -2.31
CA THR A 109 1.95 -3.28 -1.98
C THR A 109 2.13 -2.39 -3.20
N ASP A 110 1.76 -1.11 -3.12
CA ASP A 110 1.91 -0.15 -4.23
C ASP A 110 3.38 -0.03 -4.65
N GLU A 111 4.26 0.14 -3.68
CA GLU A 111 5.70 0.33 -3.89
C GLU A 111 6.35 -0.97 -4.39
N THR A 112 6.01 -2.11 -3.77
CA THR A 112 6.51 -3.41 -4.21
C THR A 112 6.05 -3.70 -5.64
N TYR A 113 4.76 -3.45 -5.96
CA TYR A 113 4.24 -3.59 -7.31
C TYR A 113 5.03 -2.74 -8.32
N SER A 114 5.26 -1.47 -8.00
CA SER A 114 6.05 -0.57 -8.83
C SER A 114 7.45 -1.12 -9.10
N LEU A 115 8.15 -1.60 -8.06
CA LEU A 115 9.47 -2.21 -8.21
C LEU A 115 9.44 -3.48 -9.07
N LEU A 116 8.46 -4.37 -8.85
CA LEU A 116 8.34 -5.63 -9.60
C LEU A 116 8.04 -5.42 -11.10
N CYS A 117 7.37 -4.30 -11.44
CA CYS A 117 7.08 -3.93 -12.83
C CYS A 117 8.24 -3.20 -13.52
N THR A 118 8.93 -2.30 -12.80
CA THR A 118 9.88 -1.37 -13.42
C THR A 118 11.34 -1.84 -13.35
N THR A 119 11.68 -2.73 -12.40
CA THR A 119 13.07 -3.13 -12.19
C THR A 119 13.51 -4.18 -13.23
N ARG A 120 14.61 -3.88 -13.91
CA ARG A 120 15.26 -4.85 -14.79
C ARG A 120 16.05 -5.86 -13.96
N ILE A 121 15.90 -7.13 -14.32
CA ILE A 121 16.57 -8.23 -13.63
C ILE A 121 18.06 -8.19 -13.96
N PRO A 122 18.96 -8.13 -12.96
CA PRO A 122 20.39 -8.12 -13.19
C PRO A 122 20.88 -9.43 -13.81
N GLU A 123 21.89 -9.35 -14.69
CA GLU A 123 22.49 -10.52 -15.30
C GLU A 123 23.00 -11.52 -14.25
N GLY A 124 22.77 -12.80 -14.53
CA GLY A 124 23.24 -13.91 -13.69
C GLY A 124 22.38 -14.17 -12.45
N VAL A 125 21.23 -13.48 -12.28
CA VAL A 125 20.27 -13.76 -11.19
C VAL A 125 18.98 -14.35 -11.75
N GLU A 126 18.46 -15.35 -11.08
CA GLU A 126 17.15 -15.93 -11.41
C GLU A 126 16.04 -14.96 -11.03
N GLU A 127 15.13 -14.69 -11.97
CA GLU A 127 14.03 -13.73 -11.82
C GLU A 127 13.22 -14.00 -10.55
N ASP A 128 12.80 -15.23 -10.33
CA ASP A 128 11.95 -15.62 -9.21
C ASP A 128 12.60 -15.33 -7.84
N LYS A 129 13.92 -15.51 -7.73
CA LYS A 129 14.67 -15.22 -6.50
C LYS A 129 14.86 -13.73 -6.29
N PHE A 130 15.06 -12.99 -7.38
CA PHE A 130 15.25 -11.56 -7.32
C PHE A 130 13.97 -10.83 -6.91
N LEU A 131 12.84 -11.13 -7.55
CA LEU A 131 11.53 -10.57 -7.22
C LEU A 131 11.10 -10.95 -5.79
N PHE A 132 11.36 -12.20 -5.38
CA PHE A 132 11.10 -12.66 -4.02
C PHE A 132 11.96 -11.91 -2.98
N ALA A 133 13.22 -11.62 -3.30
CA ALA A 133 14.10 -10.84 -2.42
C ALA A 133 13.60 -9.41 -2.23
N ILE A 134 13.12 -8.74 -3.29
CA ILE A 134 12.50 -7.41 -3.19
C ILE A 134 11.32 -7.46 -2.22
N SER A 135 10.35 -8.36 -2.44
CA SER A 135 9.13 -8.43 -1.63
C SER A 135 9.42 -8.70 -0.14
N ILE A 136 10.38 -9.59 0.18
CA ILE A 136 10.76 -9.84 1.58
C ILE A 136 11.43 -8.63 2.22
N MET A 137 12.31 -7.95 1.50
CA MET A 137 12.98 -6.77 2.02
C MET A 137 11.98 -5.65 2.31
N ASP A 138 11.07 -5.37 1.39
CA ASP A 138 10.04 -4.34 1.55
C ASP A 138 9.16 -4.63 2.78
N GLN A 139 8.67 -5.86 2.93
CA GLN A 139 7.92 -6.25 4.13
C GLN A 139 8.76 -6.10 5.41
N SER A 140 10.02 -6.50 5.36
CA SER A 140 10.91 -6.37 6.52
C SER A 140 11.10 -4.92 6.96
N TYR A 141 11.21 -3.99 6.02
CA TYR A 141 11.34 -2.56 6.32
C TYR A 141 10.10 -2.02 7.02
N TRP A 142 8.91 -2.41 6.57
CA TRP A 142 7.65 -2.03 7.19
C TRP A 142 7.52 -2.59 8.60
N VAL A 143 7.82 -3.87 8.80
CA VAL A 143 7.76 -4.54 10.11
C VAL A 143 8.77 -3.91 11.09
N ILE A 144 10.00 -3.64 10.64
CA ILE A 144 11.03 -3.00 11.46
C ILE A 144 10.59 -1.58 11.85
N GLY A 145 10.09 -0.79 10.90
CA GLY A 145 9.55 0.54 11.18
C GLY A 145 8.43 0.50 12.21
N SER A 146 7.46 -0.39 12.02
CA SER A 146 6.33 -0.58 12.95
C SER A 146 6.79 -1.01 14.35
N ALA A 147 7.80 -1.88 14.44
CA ALA A 147 8.36 -2.31 15.71
C ALA A 147 9.07 -1.16 16.45
N ILE A 148 9.91 -0.40 15.73
CA ILE A 148 10.61 0.76 16.29
C ILE A 148 9.60 1.80 16.78
N GLY A 149 8.59 2.12 15.96
CA GLY A 149 7.55 3.09 16.31
C GLY A 149 6.70 2.63 17.49
N GLY A 150 6.30 1.35 17.53
CA GLY A 150 5.54 0.77 18.62
C GLY A 150 6.31 0.78 19.94
N LEU A 151 7.61 0.47 19.92
CA LEU A 151 8.48 0.58 21.10
C LEU A 151 8.68 2.04 21.52
N ALA A 152 8.97 2.93 20.59
CA ALA A 152 9.16 4.35 20.87
C ALA A 152 7.90 4.98 21.48
N GLY A 153 6.72 4.68 20.92
CA GLY A 153 5.45 5.19 21.41
C GLY A 153 5.07 4.69 22.82
N THR A 154 5.56 3.50 23.22
CA THR A 154 5.35 3.00 24.59
C THR A 154 6.32 3.59 25.61
N LEU A 155 7.53 3.98 25.18
CA LEU A 155 8.60 4.45 26.09
C LEU A 155 8.61 5.97 26.27
N ILE A 156 8.15 6.70 25.28
CA ILE A 156 8.21 8.17 25.26
C ILE A 156 6.77 8.69 25.24
N PRO A 157 6.35 9.53 26.22
CA PRO A 157 5.07 10.22 26.15
C PRO A 157 5.14 11.23 24.99
N PHE A 158 4.76 10.79 23.79
CA PHE A 158 4.64 11.66 22.63
C PHE A 158 3.35 12.48 22.72
N ASN A 159 3.42 13.75 22.34
CA ASN A 159 2.22 14.48 21.98
C ASN A 159 1.86 14.06 20.54
N SER A 160 0.74 13.37 20.38
CA SER A 160 0.28 12.83 19.08
C SER A 160 -0.27 13.88 18.13
N GLU A 161 -0.42 15.12 18.57
CA GLU A 161 -0.84 16.23 17.71
C GLU A 161 0.10 16.33 16.49
N GLY A 162 -0.30 15.75 15.38
CA GLY A 162 0.47 15.71 14.14
C GLY A 162 0.79 14.30 13.62
N ILE A 163 0.76 13.25 14.46
CA ILE A 163 0.92 11.87 13.97
C ILE A 163 -0.31 11.44 13.15
N ASP A 164 -1.50 11.89 13.54
CA ASP A 164 -2.72 11.73 12.74
C ASP A 164 -2.57 12.32 11.32
N PHE A 165 -1.71 13.32 11.17
CA PHE A 165 -1.38 13.88 9.86
C PHE A 165 -0.52 12.94 9.01
N ALA A 166 0.19 11.97 9.59
CA ALA A 166 1.03 11.03 8.84
C ALA A 166 0.20 10.21 7.84
N MET A 167 -1.02 9.82 8.20
CA MET A 167 -1.94 9.13 7.29
C MET A 167 -2.39 10.06 6.16
N THR A 168 -2.75 11.28 6.48
CA THR A 168 -3.13 12.28 5.45
C THR A 168 -1.95 12.57 4.53
N ALA A 169 -0.74 12.74 5.08
CA ALA A 169 0.47 12.95 4.31
C ALA A 169 0.77 11.76 3.38
N LEU A 170 0.60 10.51 3.86
CA LEU A 170 0.76 9.32 3.03
C LEU A 170 -0.17 9.36 1.81
N PHE A 171 -1.46 9.62 2.02
CA PHE A 171 -2.41 9.68 0.90
C PHE A 171 -2.12 10.85 -0.04
N VAL A 172 -1.67 12.00 0.49
CA VAL A 172 -1.27 13.14 -0.33
C VAL A 172 -0.05 12.78 -1.17
N VAL A 173 0.96 12.09 -0.61
CA VAL A 173 2.15 11.66 -1.35
C VAL A 173 1.75 10.70 -2.47
N ILE A 174 0.95 9.66 -2.18
CA ILE A 174 0.46 8.71 -3.20
C ILE A 174 -0.29 9.46 -4.31
N PHE A 175 -1.15 10.41 -3.94
CA PHE A 175 -1.89 11.21 -4.92
C PHE A 175 -0.94 12.06 -5.78
N VAL A 176 0.06 12.72 -5.17
CA VAL A 176 1.03 13.56 -5.88
C VAL A 176 1.89 12.71 -6.82
N GLU A 177 2.34 11.53 -6.39
CA GLU A 177 3.09 10.60 -7.24
C GLU A 177 2.28 10.20 -8.48
N GLN A 178 1.01 9.84 -8.29
CA GLN A 178 0.11 9.55 -9.41
C GLN A 178 -0.08 10.77 -10.31
N TRP A 179 -0.30 11.96 -9.73
CA TRP A 179 -0.47 13.21 -10.47
C TRP A 179 0.76 13.59 -11.30
N MET A 180 1.96 13.23 -10.85
CA MET A 180 3.21 13.47 -11.59
C MET A 180 3.37 12.56 -12.80
N ASP A 181 2.70 11.41 -12.84
CA ASP A 181 2.64 10.59 -14.04
C ASP A 181 1.76 11.27 -15.08
N LYS A 182 2.42 11.85 -16.10
CA LYS A 182 1.76 12.66 -17.13
C LYS A 182 0.90 11.84 -18.10
N LYS A 183 1.00 10.51 -18.07
CA LYS A 183 0.37 9.66 -19.10
C LYS A 183 -1.14 9.57 -18.95
N ASN A 184 -1.69 9.65 -17.76
CA ASN A 184 -3.12 9.47 -17.57
C ASN A 184 -3.64 10.19 -16.32
N ARG A 185 -3.99 11.47 -16.43
CA ARG A 185 -4.57 12.27 -15.33
C ARG A 185 -6.09 12.19 -15.22
N ILE A 186 -6.72 11.40 -16.08
CA ILE A 186 -8.19 11.30 -16.10
C ILE A 186 -8.74 10.68 -14.82
N PRO A 187 -8.19 9.57 -14.29
CA PRO A 187 -8.65 8.98 -13.05
C PRO A 187 -8.56 9.92 -11.84
N GLU A 188 -7.46 10.69 -11.73
CA GLU A 188 -7.24 11.61 -10.62
C GLU A 188 -8.27 12.76 -10.65
N VAL A 189 -8.52 13.33 -11.83
CA VAL A 189 -9.53 14.38 -12.00
C VAL A 189 -10.92 13.85 -11.68
N ILE A 190 -11.26 12.64 -12.12
CA ILE A 190 -12.54 11.99 -11.78
C ILE A 190 -12.64 11.78 -10.26
N GLY A 191 -11.55 11.31 -9.63
CA GLY A 191 -11.50 11.12 -8.18
C GLY A 191 -11.78 12.39 -7.40
N ILE A 192 -11.10 13.50 -7.75
CA ILE A 192 -11.34 14.80 -7.12
C ILE A 192 -12.78 15.28 -7.36
N ALA A 193 -13.24 15.25 -8.60
CA ALA A 193 -14.58 15.73 -8.94
C ALA A 193 -15.67 14.94 -8.20
N ALA A 194 -15.56 13.61 -8.19
CA ALA A 194 -16.49 12.74 -7.48
C ALA A 194 -16.49 12.99 -5.97
N ALA A 195 -15.29 13.15 -5.36
CA ALA A 195 -15.15 13.43 -3.93
C ALA A 195 -15.80 14.78 -3.57
N VAL A 196 -15.54 15.83 -4.35
CA VAL A 196 -16.13 17.16 -4.12
C VAL A 196 -17.65 17.15 -4.28
N ILE A 197 -18.16 16.50 -5.33
CA ILE A 197 -19.63 16.40 -5.56
C ILE A 197 -20.29 15.64 -4.41
N CYS A 198 -19.74 14.48 -4.03
CA CYS A 198 -20.31 13.68 -2.95
C CYS A 198 -20.21 14.38 -1.59
N LEU A 199 -19.14 15.13 -1.33
CA LEU A 199 -18.98 15.92 -0.11
C LEU A 199 -20.09 16.98 0.01
N GLN A 200 -20.43 17.64 -1.09
CA GLN A 200 -21.49 18.65 -1.10
C GLN A 200 -22.89 18.04 -0.95
N VAL A 201 -23.11 16.84 -1.51
CA VAL A 201 -24.43 16.19 -1.50
C VAL A 201 -24.70 15.44 -0.20
N PHE A 202 -23.70 14.69 0.31
CA PHE A 202 -23.86 13.77 1.44
C PHE A 202 -23.25 14.29 2.76
N GLY A 203 -22.52 15.41 2.72
CA GLY A 203 -21.83 15.96 3.89
C GLY A 203 -20.55 15.22 4.28
N ALA A 204 -19.79 15.79 5.23
CA ALA A 204 -18.47 15.31 5.61
C ALA A 204 -18.46 13.89 6.22
N ASP A 205 -19.53 13.50 6.90
CA ASP A 205 -19.58 12.22 7.63
C ASP A 205 -19.89 11.02 6.72
N SER A 206 -20.47 11.25 5.54
CA SER A 206 -21.02 10.16 4.71
C SER A 206 -20.58 10.17 3.25
N PHE A 207 -19.75 11.13 2.80
CA PHE A 207 -19.40 11.28 1.39
C PHE A 207 -18.44 10.21 0.85
N VAL A 208 -17.66 9.57 1.71
CA VAL A 208 -16.57 8.66 1.28
C VAL A 208 -17.12 7.49 0.47
N LEU A 209 -18.13 6.78 0.98
CA LEU A 209 -18.71 5.61 0.31
C LEU A 209 -19.38 5.97 -1.02
N PRO A 210 -20.25 6.98 -1.11
CA PRO A 210 -20.83 7.39 -2.37
C PRO A 210 -19.79 7.84 -3.40
N SER A 211 -18.73 8.57 -2.97
CA SER A 211 -17.68 9.01 -3.88
C SER A 211 -16.91 7.83 -4.47
N MET A 212 -16.56 6.82 -3.67
CA MET A 212 -15.88 5.63 -4.15
C MET A 212 -16.72 4.84 -5.15
N ILE A 213 -18.02 4.66 -4.88
CA ILE A 213 -18.93 4.01 -5.82
C ILE A 213 -19.01 4.81 -7.13
N LEU A 214 -19.15 6.12 -7.04
CA LEU A 214 -19.22 6.99 -8.21
C LEU A 214 -17.94 6.92 -9.05
N ILE A 215 -16.76 6.96 -8.40
CA ILE A 215 -15.46 6.83 -9.07
C ILE A 215 -15.38 5.50 -9.84
N ILE A 216 -15.73 4.39 -9.18
CA ILE A 216 -15.68 3.06 -9.81
C ILE A 216 -16.63 3.00 -11.03
N LEU A 217 -17.86 3.48 -10.89
CA LEU A 217 -18.82 3.49 -12.00
C LEU A 217 -18.33 4.31 -13.18
N VAL A 218 -17.85 5.54 -12.92
CA VAL A 218 -17.35 6.43 -13.98
C VAL A 218 -16.12 5.84 -14.66
N LEU A 219 -15.14 5.31 -13.89
CA LEU A 219 -13.96 4.69 -14.45
C LEU A 219 -14.31 3.44 -15.27
N PHE A 220 -15.25 2.62 -14.81
CA PHE A 220 -15.71 1.46 -15.55
C PHE A 220 -16.36 1.83 -16.90
N MET A 221 -17.15 2.91 -16.93
CA MET A 221 -17.75 3.41 -18.15
C MET A 221 -16.73 3.98 -19.16
N ILE A 222 -15.62 4.52 -18.66
CA ILE A 222 -14.58 5.15 -19.48
C ILE A 222 -13.45 4.15 -19.80
N LYS A 223 -13.39 3.01 -19.12
CA LYS A 223 -12.38 1.96 -19.31
C LYS A 223 -12.03 1.66 -20.78
N PRO A 224 -12.99 1.46 -21.71
CA PRO A 224 -12.69 1.18 -23.11
C PRO A 224 -11.90 2.29 -23.82
N ARG A 225 -11.97 3.52 -23.31
CA ARG A 225 -11.22 4.66 -23.85
C ARG A 225 -9.83 4.81 -23.23
N LEU A 226 -9.60 4.23 -22.06
CA LEU A 226 -8.33 4.28 -21.32
C LEU A 226 -7.39 3.13 -21.70
N GLU A 227 -7.92 1.93 -21.96
CA GLU A 227 -7.14 0.73 -22.28
C GLU A 227 -6.38 0.81 -23.61
N GLY A 228 -6.75 1.70 -24.54
CA GLY A 228 -5.97 1.93 -25.77
C GLY A 228 -4.61 2.59 -25.56
N LYS A 229 -4.18 2.85 -24.31
CA LYS A 229 -2.92 3.53 -23.96
C LYS A 229 -2.03 2.77 -22.98
N GLU A 230 -2.50 1.68 -22.36
CA GLU A 230 -1.78 1.02 -21.25
C GLU A 230 -1.04 -0.27 -21.60
N ASP A 231 -1.19 -0.82 -22.81
CA ASP A 231 -0.59 -2.11 -23.20
C ASP A 231 0.96 -2.13 -23.25
N ASP A 232 1.62 -1.01 -22.97
CA ASP A 232 3.09 -0.88 -23.10
C ASP A 232 3.89 -0.93 -21.80
N ILE A 233 3.28 -1.08 -20.62
CA ILE A 233 4.00 -0.87 -19.34
C ILE A 233 4.54 -2.15 -18.71
N CYS A 234 3.99 -3.31 -19.02
CA CYS A 234 4.41 -4.60 -18.43
C CYS A 234 4.91 -5.66 -19.44
N GLN A 235 5.26 -5.27 -20.69
CA GLN A 235 5.91 -6.16 -21.65
C GLN A 235 7.42 -6.09 -21.59
#